data_cbc9ca08f5f75a460a149730bf4ed2e3
#
_entry.id   cbc9ca08f5f75a460a149730bf4ed2e3
#
_cell.length_a   1.000
_cell.length_b   1.000
_cell.length_c   1.000
_cell.angle_alpha   90.00
_cell.angle_beta   90.00
_cell.angle_gamma   90.00
#
_symmetry.space_group_name_H-M   'P 1'
#
loop_
_entity.id
_entity.type
_entity.pdbx_description
1 polymer ?
#
loop_
_entity_poly.entity_id
_entity_poly.type
_entity_poly.pdbx_seq_one_letter_code
_entity_poly.pdbx_strand_id
1 'polypeptide(L)'
;STSVSLASGLAKGRDLTGGNENIIAVIGDGSLSGGEAFEGLDYVAELGTNMIIIVNDNQMSIAENHGGLYKNLKDLRDSNGQCECNFFKAMGLDYMYVNDGNHVEALIEAFSRVKDIQHPIVVHINTLKGKGYEPAEQDKETYHWRTPFDLETGESKMNDDAEDYSEVTAQYLLKKMKEDKRVVTITSGTPAVLGF
;
A
#
# COMPACT_ATOMS: atom_id res chain seq x y z
N SER A 1 5.93 4.82 -3.62
CA SER A 1 5.11 5.84 -4.31
C SER A 1 5.51 6.10 -5.77
N THR A 2 6.73 5.73 -6.17
CA THR A 2 7.30 6.01 -7.50
C THR A 2 6.77 5.13 -8.65
N SER A 3 6.15 3.98 -8.35
CA SER A 3 5.78 2.98 -9.36
C SER A 3 4.82 3.53 -10.43
N VAL A 4 3.86 4.35 -10.04
CA VAL A 4 2.87 4.93 -10.96
C VAL A 4 3.55 5.91 -11.93
N SER A 5 4.39 6.81 -11.40
CA SER A 5 5.12 7.80 -12.22
C SER A 5 6.11 7.13 -13.18
N LEU A 6 6.84 6.10 -12.73
CA LEU A 6 7.74 5.33 -13.60
C LEU A 6 6.97 4.61 -14.71
N ALA A 7 5.85 3.96 -14.37
CA ALA A 7 5.03 3.26 -15.34
C ALA A 7 4.38 4.21 -16.35
N SER A 8 3.99 5.42 -15.94
CA SER A 8 3.45 6.43 -16.86
C SER A 8 4.50 6.89 -17.89
N GLY A 9 5.76 7.01 -17.47
CA GLY A 9 6.88 7.26 -18.38
C GLY A 9 7.09 6.12 -19.40
N LEU A 10 6.99 4.87 -18.94
CA LEU A 10 7.05 3.70 -19.83
C LEU A 10 5.87 3.66 -20.81
N ALA A 11 4.66 3.96 -20.36
CA ALA A 11 3.46 4.03 -21.21
C ALA A 11 3.64 5.10 -22.29
N LYS A 12 4.12 6.29 -21.90
CA LYS A 12 4.42 7.36 -22.88
C LYS A 12 5.51 6.94 -23.88
N GLY A 13 6.58 6.28 -23.42
CA GLY A 13 7.64 5.78 -24.29
C GLY A 13 7.13 4.73 -25.28
N ARG A 14 6.31 3.79 -24.83
CA ARG A 14 5.63 2.80 -25.68
C ARG A 14 4.78 3.48 -26.76
N ASP A 15 3.96 4.47 -26.39
CA ASP A 15 3.08 5.16 -27.33
C ASP A 15 3.88 5.90 -28.41
N LEU A 16 4.97 6.56 -28.02
CA LEU A 16 5.85 7.27 -28.94
C LEU A 16 6.57 6.33 -29.94
N THR A 17 6.78 5.08 -29.56
CA THR A 17 7.42 4.07 -30.42
C THR A 17 6.41 3.20 -31.17
N GLY A 18 5.10 3.41 -30.97
CA GLY A 18 4.03 2.63 -31.60
C GLY A 18 3.92 1.19 -31.05
N GLY A 19 4.37 0.97 -29.81
CA GLY A 19 4.22 -0.30 -29.11
C GLY A 19 2.78 -0.55 -28.64
N ASN A 20 2.50 -1.79 -28.21
CA ASN A 20 1.17 -2.20 -27.75
C ASN A 20 1.23 -3.01 -26.42
N GLU A 21 2.34 -2.95 -25.73
CA GLU A 21 2.54 -3.66 -24.47
C GLU A 21 1.59 -3.12 -23.37
N ASN A 22 1.07 -4.01 -22.55
CA ASN A 22 0.39 -3.63 -21.33
C ASN A 22 1.41 -3.08 -20.32
N ILE A 23 1.23 -1.86 -19.87
CA ILE A 23 2.05 -1.25 -18.82
C ILE A 23 1.31 -1.37 -17.50
N ILE A 24 1.96 -2.00 -16.52
CA ILE A 24 1.35 -2.32 -15.23
C ILE A 24 2.16 -1.69 -14.11
N ALA A 25 1.52 -0.86 -13.30
CA ALA A 25 2.06 -0.37 -12.03
C ALA A 25 1.44 -1.14 -10.87
N VAL A 26 2.25 -1.56 -9.91
CA VAL A 26 1.76 -2.11 -8.64
C VAL A 26 2.15 -1.16 -7.52
N ILE A 27 1.17 -0.77 -6.70
CA ILE A 27 1.37 0.12 -5.57
C ILE A 27 0.60 -0.38 -4.35
N GLY A 28 1.25 -0.41 -3.19
CA GLY A 28 0.56 -0.68 -1.92
C GLY A 28 -0.19 0.55 -1.42
N ASP A 29 -1.24 0.32 -0.64
CA ASP A 29 -2.08 1.36 -0.05
C ASP A 29 -1.27 2.36 0.80
N GLY A 30 -0.31 1.90 1.60
CA GLY A 30 0.58 2.77 2.36
C GLY A 30 1.42 3.71 1.48
N SER A 31 1.89 3.23 0.33
CA SER A 31 2.64 4.04 -0.64
C SER A 31 1.76 4.95 -1.49
N LEU A 32 0.48 4.63 -1.61
CA LEU A 32 -0.48 5.38 -2.41
C LEU A 32 -0.71 6.80 -1.86
N SER A 33 -0.54 7.03 -0.56
CA SER A 33 -0.67 8.37 0.05
C SER A 33 0.53 9.30 -0.20
N GLY A 34 1.58 8.83 -0.84
CA GLY A 34 2.72 9.67 -1.21
C GLY A 34 2.37 10.68 -2.31
N GLY A 35 2.84 11.94 -2.20
CA GLY A 35 2.54 13.00 -3.16
C GLY A 35 2.89 12.62 -4.61
N GLU A 36 4.02 11.96 -4.82
CA GLU A 36 4.44 11.47 -6.13
C GLU A 36 3.45 10.44 -6.73
N ALA A 37 2.78 9.63 -5.89
CA ALA A 37 1.75 8.72 -6.38
C ALA A 37 0.51 9.50 -6.88
N PHE A 38 0.12 10.56 -6.18
CA PHE A 38 -0.98 11.44 -6.61
C PHE A 38 -0.65 12.16 -7.91
N GLU A 39 0.55 12.73 -8.04
CA GLU A 39 1.03 13.35 -9.28
C GLU A 39 1.04 12.34 -10.43
N GLY A 40 1.49 11.10 -10.16
CA GLY A 40 1.48 10.03 -11.13
C GLY A 40 0.07 9.64 -11.59
N LEU A 41 -0.89 9.54 -10.68
CA LEU A 41 -2.29 9.24 -11.00
C LEU A 41 -2.93 10.37 -11.83
N ASP A 42 -2.67 11.62 -11.46
CA ASP A 42 -3.14 12.79 -12.21
C ASP A 42 -2.64 12.78 -13.66
N TYR A 43 -1.34 12.55 -13.84
CA TYR A 43 -0.75 12.47 -15.16
C TYR A 43 -1.26 11.26 -15.97
N VAL A 44 -1.48 10.11 -15.35
CA VAL A 44 -2.03 8.92 -16.03
C VAL A 44 -3.44 9.17 -16.54
N ALA A 45 -4.26 9.90 -15.80
CA ALA A 45 -5.60 10.30 -16.25
C ALA A 45 -5.52 11.18 -17.50
N GLU A 46 -4.61 12.16 -17.54
CA GLU A 46 -4.36 13.03 -18.71
C GLU A 46 -3.77 12.24 -19.89
N LEU A 47 -2.87 11.29 -19.61
CA LEU A 47 -2.24 10.46 -20.64
C LEU A 47 -3.26 9.61 -21.41
N GLY A 48 -4.30 9.11 -20.74
CA GLY A 48 -5.47 8.48 -21.33
C GLY A 48 -5.20 7.17 -22.12
N THR A 49 -4.03 6.58 -21.99
CA THR A 49 -3.61 5.38 -22.73
C THR A 49 -3.71 4.12 -21.90
N ASN A 50 -3.46 2.95 -22.52
CA ASN A 50 -3.39 1.66 -21.82
C ASN A 50 -2.39 1.72 -20.66
N MET A 51 -2.91 1.68 -19.44
CA MET A 51 -2.13 1.50 -18.23
C MET A 51 -3.00 0.88 -17.13
N ILE A 52 -2.50 -0.17 -16.51
CA ILE A 52 -3.18 -0.89 -15.43
C ILE A 52 -2.47 -0.56 -14.12
N ILE A 53 -3.20 0.04 -13.17
CA ILE A 53 -2.68 0.39 -11.85
C ILE A 53 -3.29 -0.57 -10.83
N ILE A 54 -2.48 -1.45 -10.27
CA ILE A 54 -2.91 -2.40 -9.24
C ILE A 54 -2.66 -1.76 -7.88
N VAL A 55 -3.73 -1.41 -7.17
CA VAL A 55 -3.67 -0.95 -5.78
C VAL A 55 -3.85 -2.16 -4.87
N ASN A 56 -2.76 -2.59 -4.24
CA ASN A 56 -2.78 -3.67 -3.25
C ASN A 56 -3.11 -3.09 -1.87
N ASP A 57 -4.38 -3.18 -1.50
CA ASP A 57 -4.91 -2.64 -0.25
C ASP A 57 -5.03 -3.74 0.81
N ASN A 58 -4.17 -3.70 1.81
CA ASN A 58 -4.21 -4.56 2.99
C ASN A 58 -4.41 -3.77 4.29
N GLN A 59 -4.77 -2.47 4.19
CA GLN A 59 -5.06 -1.54 5.28
C GLN A 59 -3.85 -1.17 6.14
N MET A 60 -2.67 -1.62 5.74
CA MET A 60 -1.45 -1.45 6.51
C MET A 60 -0.34 -0.86 5.65
N SER A 61 0.39 0.05 6.26
CA SER A 61 1.77 0.34 5.86
C SER A 61 2.70 -0.58 6.67
N ILE A 62 3.52 -0.02 7.55
CA ILE A 62 4.11 -0.77 8.67
C ILE A 62 3.05 -0.84 9.76
N ALA A 63 2.63 0.31 10.31
CA ALA A 63 1.44 0.45 11.15
C ALA A 63 0.16 0.59 10.32
N GLU A 64 -1.00 0.67 10.98
CA GLU A 64 -2.28 0.94 10.33
C GLU A 64 -2.28 2.30 9.63
N ASN A 65 -2.95 2.35 8.48
CA ASN A 65 -3.07 3.57 7.70
C ASN A 65 -4.21 4.47 8.23
N HIS A 66 -3.95 5.78 8.33
CA HIS A 66 -4.91 6.78 8.77
C HIS A 66 -4.95 7.96 7.79
N GLY A 67 -6.13 8.53 7.57
CA GLY A 67 -6.31 9.72 6.73
C GLY A 67 -7.52 9.65 5.81
N GLY A 68 -7.76 10.72 5.06
CA GLY A 68 -8.93 10.85 4.18
C GLY A 68 -8.94 9.84 3.04
N LEU A 69 -7.79 9.58 2.42
CA LEU A 69 -7.64 8.55 1.39
C LEU A 69 -8.05 7.17 1.92
N TYR A 70 -7.56 6.80 3.09
CA TYR A 70 -7.82 5.47 3.67
C TYR A 70 -9.28 5.29 4.12
N LYS A 71 -9.96 6.37 4.49
CA LYS A 71 -11.42 6.35 4.70
C LYS A 71 -12.14 6.02 3.40
N ASN A 72 -11.75 6.66 2.30
CA ASN A 72 -12.33 6.36 0.98
C ASN A 72 -12.02 4.93 0.52
N LEU A 73 -10.80 4.44 0.70
CA LEU A 73 -10.48 3.03 0.42
C LEU A 73 -11.33 2.08 1.25
N LYS A 74 -11.57 2.41 2.54
CA LYS A 74 -12.48 1.64 3.40
C LYS A 74 -13.91 1.64 2.87
N ASP A 75 -14.46 2.79 2.50
CA ASP A 75 -15.81 2.89 1.94
C ASP A 75 -15.94 2.08 0.64
N LEU A 76 -14.90 2.08 -0.19
CA LEU A 76 -14.83 1.26 -1.39
C LEU A 76 -14.79 -0.25 -1.08
N ARG A 77 -14.05 -0.68 -0.05
CA ARG A 77 -14.05 -2.08 0.39
C ARG A 77 -15.42 -2.48 0.95
N ASP A 78 -15.97 -1.69 1.87
CA ASP A 78 -17.25 -1.98 2.54
C ASP A 78 -18.43 -2.03 1.57
N SER A 79 -18.36 -1.26 0.49
CA SER A 79 -19.39 -1.24 -0.58
C SER A 79 -19.09 -2.20 -1.73
N ASN A 80 -18.07 -3.05 -1.64
CA ASN A 80 -17.61 -3.88 -2.74
C ASN A 80 -17.37 -3.09 -4.04
N GLY A 81 -16.73 -1.93 -3.89
CA GLY A 81 -16.37 -1.02 -4.98
C GLY A 81 -17.52 -0.13 -5.51
N GLN A 82 -18.70 -0.17 -4.86
CA GLN A 82 -19.91 0.51 -5.33
C GLN A 82 -20.13 1.90 -4.68
N CYS A 83 -19.24 2.33 -3.77
CA CYS A 83 -19.34 3.65 -3.15
C CYS A 83 -19.41 4.75 -4.21
N GLU A 84 -20.38 5.66 -4.08
CA GLU A 84 -20.57 6.78 -4.98
C GLU A 84 -19.35 7.73 -4.97
N CYS A 85 -18.80 7.98 -3.77
CA CYS A 85 -17.57 8.72 -3.61
C CYS A 85 -16.38 7.78 -3.89
N ASN A 86 -15.80 7.89 -5.08
CA ASN A 86 -14.65 7.10 -5.50
C ASN A 86 -13.53 8.02 -5.96
N PHE A 87 -12.47 8.10 -5.18
CA PHE A 87 -11.31 8.95 -5.44
C PHE A 87 -10.72 8.74 -6.84
N PHE A 88 -10.56 7.49 -7.27
CA PHE A 88 -9.97 7.18 -8.57
C PHE A 88 -10.85 7.63 -9.74
N LYS A 89 -12.15 7.40 -9.63
CA LYS A 89 -13.12 7.88 -10.63
C LYS A 89 -13.19 9.41 -10.67
N ALA A 90 -13.06 10.07 -9.51
CA ALA A 90 -13.02 11.53 -9.44
C ALA A 90 -11.79 12.12 -10.14
N MET A 91 -10.69 11.37 -10.26
CA MET A 91 -9.52 11.75 -11.05
C MET A 91 -9.67 11.42 -12.55
N GLY A 92 -10.75 10.79 -13.00
CA GLY A 92 -10.96 10.41 -14.40
C GLY A 92 -10.43 9.02 -14.77
N LEU A 93 -10.07 8.20 -13.79
CA LEU A 93 -9.59 6.83 -14.01
C LEU A 93 -10.75 5.83 -13.97
N ASP A 94 -10.70 4.80 -14.80
CA ASP A 94 -11.58 3.66 -14.64
C ASP A 94 -11.22 2.88 -13.37
N TYR A 95 -12.20 2.12 -12.88
CA TYR A 95 -12.04 1.47 -11.59
C TYR A 95 -12.69 0.08 -11.57
N MET A 96 -11.95 -0.90 -11.07
CA MET A 96 -12.43 -2.25 -10.77
C MET A 96 -12.02 -2.63 -9.35
N TYR A 97 -12.92 -3.25 -8.61
CA TYR A 97 -12.64 -3.78 -7.27
C TYR A 97 -12.58 -5.30 -7.27
N VAL A 98 -11.63 -5.87 -6.54
CA VAL A 98 -11.45 -7.31 -6.33
C VAL A 98 -11.44 -7.57 -4.82
N ASN A 99 -12.52 -8.15 -4.30
CA ASN A 99 -12.71 -8.37 -2.87
C ASN A 99 -11.77 -9.44 -2.30
N ASP A 100 -11.48 -10.49 -3.06
CA ASP A 100 -10.61 -11.59 -2.63
C ASP A 100 -9.28 -11.57 -3.37
N GLY A 101 -8.42 -10.62 -3.00
CA GLY A 101 -7.11 -10.41 -3.62
C GLY A 101 -6.03 -11.43 -3.21
N ASN A 102 -6.31 -12.33 -2.28
CA ASN A 102 -5.45 -13.47 -1.96
C ASN A 102 -5.83 -14.74 -2.73
N HIS A 103 -6.90 -14.71 -3.53
CA HIS A 103 -7.36 -15.85 -4.32
C HIS A 103 -6.88 -15.70 -5.77
N VAL A 104 -6.05 -16.65 -6.21
CA VAL A 104 -5.36 -16.55 -7.51
C VAL A 104 -6.34 -16.53 -8.69
N GLU A 105 -7.39 -17.36 -8.63
CA GLU A 105 -8.40 -17.45 -9.69
C GLU A 105 -9.18 -16.13 -9.83
N ALA A 106 -9.52 -15.47 -8.72
CA ALA A 106 -10.16 -14.15 -8.75
C ALA A 106 -9.26 -13.09 -9.40
N LEU A 107 -7.95 -13.15 -9.14
CA LEU A 107 -6.98 -12.27 -9.79
C LEU A 107 -6.84 -12.56 -11.28
N ILE A 108 -6.78 -13.84 -11.68
CA ILE A 108 -6.71 -14.23 -13.10
C ILE A 108 -7.95 -13.72 -13.84
N GLU A 109 -9.14 -13.88 -13.26
CA GLU A 109 -10.36 -13.35 -13.85
C GLU A 109 -10.32 -11.83 -14.00
N ALA A 110 -9.95 -11.11 -12.93
CA ALA A 110 -9.88 -9.66 -12.95
C ALA A 110 -8.87 -9.14 -14.00
N PHE A 111 -7.66 -9.70 -14.03
CA PHE A 111 -6.63 -9.29 -14.98
C PHE A 111 -6.96 -9.67 -16.42
N SER A 112 -7.64 -10.78 -16.65
CA SER A 112 -8.12 -11.15 -17.98
C SER A 112 -9.12 -10.15 -18.55
N ARG A 113 -9.91 -9.49 -17.67
CA ARG A 113 -10.90 -8.48 -18.07
C ARG A 113 -10.28 -7.12 -18.39
N VAL A 114 -9.11 -6.80 -17.83
CA VAL A 114 -8.42 -5.52 -18.03
C VAL A 114 -7.20 -5.63 -18.95
N LYS A 115 -6.82 -6.85 -19.33
CA LYS A 115 -5.79 -7.07 -20.32
C LYS A 115 -6.17 -6.39 -21.65
N ASP A 116 -5.20 -5.73 -22.26
CA ASP A 116 -5.34 -5.03 -23.56
C ASP A 116 -6.40 -3.90 -23.57
N ILE A 117 -6.76 -3.37 -22.37
CA ILE A 117 -7.62 -2.19 -22.23
C ILE A 117 -6.96 -0.99 -22.92
N GLN A 118 -7.77 -0.04 -23.44
CA GLN A 118 -7.25 1.08 -24.23
C GLN A 118 -7.25 2.42 -23.46
N HIS A 119 -7.50 2.39 -22.17
CA HIS A 119 -7.57 3.55 -21.28
C HIS A 119 -7.04 3.15 -19.88
N PRO A 120 -6.67 4.11 -19.03
CA PRO A 120 -6.11 3.78 -17.72
C PRO A 120 -7.18 3.26 -16.76
N ILE A 121 -6.83 2.20 -16.02
CA ILE A 121 -7.72 1.61 -15.03
C ILE A 121 -6.98 1.35 -13.71
N VAL A 122 -7.67 1.58 -12.60
CA VAL A 122 -7.27 1.13 -11.27
C VAL A 122 -7.95 -0.18 -10.95
N VAL A 123 -7.17 -1.20 -10.69
CA VAL A 123 -7.61 -2.48 -10.13
C VAL A 123 -7.29 -2.48 -8.64
N HIS A 124 -8.30 -2.20 -7.83
CA HIS A 124 -8.18 -2.15 -6.37
C HIS A 124 -8.41 -3.56 -5.80
N ILE A 125 -7.36 -4.20 -5.32
CA ILE A 125 -7.43 -5.54 -4.76
C ILE A 125 -7.35 -5.47 -3.23
N ASN A 126 -8.31 -6.11 -2.56
CA ASN A 126 -8.33 -6.22 -1.10
C ASN A 126 -7.59 -7.49 -0.68
N THR A 127 -6.53 -7.35 0.09
CA THR A 127 -5.70 -8.48 0.54
C THR A 127 -5.58 -8.51 2.06
N LEU A 128 -5.33 -9.68 2.60
CA LEU A 128 -4.98 -9.87 4.01
C LEU A 128 -3.46 -9.96 4.14
N LYS A 129 -2.85 -9.00 4.84
CA LYS A 129 -1.43 -9.02 5.15
C LYS A 129 -1.10 -10.20 6.06
N GLY A 130 -0.05 -10.95 5.73
CA GLY A 130 0.34 -12.15 6.47
C GLY A 130 -0.43 -13.43 6.11
N LYS A 131 -1.30 -13.38 5.09
CA LYS A 131 -2.18 -14.50 4.68
C LYS A 131 -1.43 -15.82 4.54
N GLY A 132 -1.93 -16.84 5.24
CA GLY A 132 -1.36 -18.19 5.23
C GLY A 132 -0.44 -18.50 6.41
N TYR A 133 -0.13 -17.51 7.25
CA TYR A 133 0.61 -17.70 8.49
C TYR A 133 -0.09 -16.98 9.63
N GLU A 134 -0.80 -17.75 10.47
CA GLU A 134 -1.68 -17.19 11.50
C GLU A 134 -1.03 -16.16 12.42
N PRO A 135 0.22 -16.34 12.93
CA PRO A 135 0.89 -15.33 13.72
C PRO A 135 1.06 -13.99 12.98
N ALA A 136 1.32 -14.02 11.67
CA ALA A 136 1.45 -12.80 10.88
C ALA A 136 0.09 -12.16 10.55
N GLU A 137 -0.98 -12.93 10.48
CA GLU A 137 -2.33 -12.41 10.32
C GLU A 137 -2.82 -11.69 11.58
N GLN A 138 -2.38 -12.16 12.77
CA GLN A 138 -2.72 -11.58 14.07
C GLN A 138 -1.85 -10.39 14.45
N ASP A 139 -0.57 -10.40 14.11
CA ASP A 139 0.39 -9.32 14.41
C ASP A 139 1.09 -8.83 13.13
N LYS A 140 0.32 -8.11 12.32
CA LYS A 140 0.73 -7.63 10.99
C LYS A 140 1.89 -6.63 11.02
N GLU A 141 2.03 -5.87 12.10
CA GLU A 141 3.07 -4.87 12.26
C GLU A 141 4.42 -5.54 12.51
N THR A 142 4.51 -6.42 13.50
CA THR A 142 5.71 -7.18 13.81
C THR A 142 6.20 -8.03 12.64
N TYR A 143 5.26 -8.64 11.88
CA TYR A 143 5.59 -9.46 10.72
C TYR A 143 5.71 -8.68 9.40
N HIS A 144 5.67 -7.34 9.43
CA HIS A 144 5.96 -6.53 8.24
C HIS A 144 7.41 -6.75 7.77
N TRP A 145 8.35 -6.76 8.70
CA TRP A 145 9.75 -7.13 8.50
C TRP A 145 10.26 -7.86 9.74
N ARG A 146 10.92 -8.99 9.54
CA ARG A 146 11.42 -9.78 10.64
C ARG A 146 12.77 -10.41 10.32
N THR A 147 13.65 -10.48 11.31
CA THR A 147 14.85 -11.31 11.27
C THR A 147 14.45 -12.79 11.13
N PRO A 148 15.37 -13.70 10.74
CA PRO A 148 15.08 -15.13 10.72
C PRO A 148 14.46 -15.59 12.04
N PHE A 149 13.34 -16.31 11.94
CA PHE A 149 12.56 -16.76 13.09
C PHE A 149 12.16 -18.24 12.95
N ASP A 150 11.72 -18.83 14.03
CA ASP A 150 11.16 -20.17 14.04
C ASP A 150 9.71 -20.16 13.58
N LEU A 151 9.36 -21.01 12.61
CA LEU A 151 8.00 -21.02 12.03
C LEU A 151 6.93 -21.58 12.97
N GLU A 152 7.31 -22.41 13.95
CA GLU A 152 6.36 -23.01 14.88
C GLU A 152 6.06 -22.08 16.06
N THR A 153 7.10 -21.41 16.57
CA THR A 153 6.99 -20.55 17.76
C THR A 153 6.85 -19.07 17.43
N GLY A 154 7.29 -18.65 16.23
CA GLY A 154 7.41 -17.24 15.86
C GLY A 154 8.55 -16.50 16.53
N GLU A 155 9.40 -17.17 17.32
CA GLU A 155 10.51 -16.55 18.04
C GLU A 155 11.68 -16.23 17.10
N SER A 156 12.33 -15.08 17.33
CA SER A 156 13.52 -14.70 16.57
C SER A 156 14.66 -15.68 16.84
N LYS A 157 15.35 -16.08 15.76
CA LYS A 157 16.60 -16.89 15.85
C LYS A 157 17.84 -16.02 16.03
N MET A 158 17.68 -14.69 16.04
CA MET A 158 18.75 -13.76 16.31
C MET A 158 18.52 -13.13 17.69
N ASN A 159 19.47 -13.33 18.59
CA ASN A 159 19.51 -12.60 19.85
C ASN A 159 20.21 -11.25 19.56
N ASP A 160 19.44 -10.19 19.58
CA ASP A 160 19.96 -8.83 19.54
C ASP A 160 19.68 -8.20 20.91
N ASP A 161 20.53 -8.53 21.88
CA ASP A 161 20.45 -8.01 23.24
C ASP A 161 21.18 -6.64 23.36
N ALA A 162 21.67 -6.09 22.27
CA ALA A 162 22.35 -4.82 22.25
C ALA A 162 21.37 -3.66 22.28
N GLU A 163 21.52 -2.78 23.25
CA GLU A 163 20.80 -1.51 23.30
C GLU A 163 21.09 -0.69 22.05
N ASP A 164 20.06 -0.23 21.33
CA ASP A 164 20.21 0.59 20.13
C ASP A 164 19.81 2.06 20.37
N TYR A 165 20.16 2.93 19.42
CA TYR A 165 19.84 4.35 19.50
C TYR A 165 18.35 4.63 19.48
N SER A 166 17.55 3.80 18.82
CA SER A 166 16.10 3.96 18.74
C SER A 166 15.48 3.75 20.11
N GLU A 167 15.85 2.67 20.78
CA GLU A 167 15.38 2.33 22.12
C GLU A 167 15.76 3.41 23.15
N VAL A 168 17.04 3.79 23.22
CA VAL A 168 17.52 4.85 24.13
C VAL A 168 16.79 6.16 23.90
N THR A 169 16.62 6.54 22.63
CA THR A 169 15.92 7.80 22.28
C THR A 169 14.46 7.75 22.64
N ALA A 170 13.77 6.63 22.35
CA ALA A 170 12.36 6.47 22.64
C ALA A 170 12.11 6.52 24.17
N GLN A 171 12.87 5.80 24.96
CA GLN A 171 12.75 5.81 26.41
C GLN A 171 12.94 7.22 26.99
N TYR A 172 13.93 7.98 26.50
CA TYR A 172 14.14 9.36 26.91
C TYR A 172 12.95 10.26 26.54
N LEU A 173 12.47 10.16 25.29
CA LEU A 173 11.35 10.96 24.81
C LEU A 173 10.04 10.62 25.54
N LEU A 174 9.75 9.33 25.74
CA LEU A 174 8.58 8.89 26.49
C LEU A 174 8.57 9.44 27.93
N LYS A 175 9.75 9.48 28.60
CA LYS A 175 9.89 10.12 29.90
C LYS A 175 9.56 11.61 29.82
N LYS A 176 10.10 12.32 28.83
CA LYS A 176 9.85 13.76 28.64
C LYS A 176 8.39 14.07 28.33
N MET A 177 7.73 13.28 27.52
CA MET A 177 6.31 13.42 27.19
C MET A 177 5.39 13.21 28.41
N LYS A 178 5.80 12.37 29.37
CA LYS A 178 5.08 12.23 30.65
C LYS A 178 5.24 13.45 31.56
N GLU A 179 6.42 14.08 31.53
CA GLU A 179 6.76 15.24 32.35
C GLU A 179 6.20 16.56 31.77
N ASP A 180 6.19 16.70 30.45
CA ASP A 180 5.79 17.93 29.75
C ASP A 180 4.87 17.62 28.56
N LYS A 181 3.60 18.02 28.65
CA LYS A 181 2.57 17.84 27.61
C LYS A 181 2.84 18.62 26.31
N ARG A 182 3.82 19.52 26.29
CA ARG A 182 4.24 20.23 25.07
C ARG A 182 5.22 19.41 24.23
N VAL A 183 5.80 18.36 24.81
CA VAL A 183 6.70 17.44 24.07
C VAL A 183 5.85 16.42 23.36
N VAL A 184 5.99 16.36 22.04
CA VAL A 184 5.32 15.39 21.17
C VAL A 184 6.34 14.79 20.20
N THR A 185 6.09 13.58 19.76
CA THR A 185 6.90 12.90 18.75
C THR A 185 6.07 12.64 17.50
N ILE A 186 6.73 12.70 16.34
CA ILE A 186 6.14 12.39 15.06
C ILE A 186 7.02 11.33 14.39
N THR A 187 6.42 10.23 13.98
CA THR A 187 7.07 9.16 13.23
C THR A 187 6.34 8.90 11.92
N SER A 188 7.05 8.49 10.89
CA SER A 188 6.49 8.19 9.56
C SER A 188 5.90 6.78 9.46
N GLY A 189 5.05 6.39 10.42
CA GLY A 189 4.35 5.09 10.42
C GLY A 189 5.17 3.93 10.97
N THR A 190 6.17 4.21 11.82
CA THR A 190 7.05 3.21 12.43
C THR A 190 7.12 3.33 13.96
N PRO A 191 5.99 3.48 14.69
CA PRO A 191 6.06 3.71 16.13
C PRO A 191 6.68 2.52 16.88
N ALA A 192 6.25 1.29 16.62
CA ALA A 192 6.74 0.11 17.32
C ALA A 192 8.24 -0.15 17.07
N VAL A 193 8.69 0.01 15.82
CA VAL A 193 10.13 -0.16 15.46
C VAL A 193 11.02 0.88 16.15
N LEU A 194 10.46 2.06 16.45
CA LEU A 194 11.17 3.13 17.17
C LEU A 194 11.01 3.06 18.69
N GLY A 195 10.30 2.05 19.22
CA GLY A 195 10.10 1.87 20.66
C GLY A 195 9.01 2.76 21.30
N PHE A 196 8.05 3.29 20.51
CA PHE A 196 6.92 4.08 20.99
C PHE A 196 5.64 3.31 21.18
#